data_08100a607b6d2a793474a96f9fe9c9ea
#
_entry.id   08100a607b6d2a793474a96f9fe9c9ea
#
_cell.length_a   1.000
_cell.length_b   1.000
_cell.length_c   1.000
_cell.angle_alpha   90.00
_cell.angle_beta   90.00
_cell.angle_gamma   90.00
#
_symmetry.space_group_name_H-M   'P 1'
#
loop_
_entity.id
_entity.type
_entity.pdbx_description
1 polymer ?
#
loop_
_entity_poly.entity_id
_entity_poly.type
_entity_poly.pdbx_seq_one_letter_code
_entity_poly.pdbx_strand_id
1 'polypeptide(L)'
;FKGPIHQQLRDALQFIKNTIITEKIVKHPDRAEADRFFNYPYAAIEEALSNAVYHRAYDVREPIEVRVEHDRIEIVSFPGPDRSVTQEGLKNYRVSNRRYRNRRIGDFLKELHLTEGRNTGFKKILNALEANGSPKPEFETDDNHSYFISRLFVHEGFLKEETKRSQKGAEKEPKKGAERKRDILNQLEENSTMTQTGLMEVLGLTRKQIQKAIKELQEEGLLVREGSNRNGRWIVKK
;
A
#
# COMPACT_ATOMS: atom_id res chain seq x y z
N PHE A 1 -18.81 6.19 5.13
CA PHE A 1 -19.53 6.03 6.39
C PHE A 1 -20.69 7.02 6.43
N LYS A 2 -21.81 6.63 7.04
CA LYS A 2 -23.05 7.43 7.17
C LYS A 2 -23.53 7.40 8.61
N GLY A 3 -24.48 8.31 8.97
CA GLY A 3 -25.07 8.37 10.30
C GLY A 3 -24.51 9.50 11.16
N PRO A 4 -24.71 9.46 12.49
CA PRO A 4 -24.19 10.47 13.42
C PRO A 4 -22.66 10.54 13.37
N ILE A 5 -22.09 11.73 13.54
CA ILE A 5 -20.67 11.97 13.32
C ILE A 5 -19.73 11.13 14.20
N HIS A 6 -20.12 10.93 15.46
CA HIS A 6 -19.35 10.08 16.38
C HIS A 6 -19.34 8.61 15.94
N GLN A 7 -20.45 8.13 15.34
CA GLN A 7 -20.53 6.77 14.81
C GLN A 7 -19.67 6.66 13.55
N GLN A 8 -19.75 7.64 12.63
CA GLN A 8 -18.90 7.67 11.45
C GLN A 8 -17.41 7.61 11.82
N LEU A 9 -16.98 8.38 12.83
CA LEU A 9 -15.60 8.37 13.30
C LEU A 9 -15.20 7.00 13.88
N ARG A 10 -16.04 6.42 14.75
CA ARG A 10 -15.80 5.09 15.33
C ARG A 10 -15.69 4.02 14.25
N ASP A 11 -16.63 3.99 13.32
CA ASP A 11 -16.67 2.98 12.26
C ASP A 11 -15.48 3.11 11.32
N ALA A 12 -15.08 4.33 10.97
CA ALA A 12 -13.90 4.59 10.16
C ALA A 12 -12.62 4.14 10.87
N LEU A 13 -12.45 4.47 12.15
CA LEU A 13 -11.31 4.05 12.96
C LEU A 13 -11.25 2.53 13.12
N GLN A 14 -12.40 1.90 13.36
CA GLN A 14 -12.49 0.44 13.48
C GLN A 14 -12.16 -0.27 12.16
N PHE A 15 -12.66 0.27 11.03
CA PHE A 15 -12.33 -0.24 9.70
C PHE A 15 -10.82 -0.14 9.43
N ILE A 16 -10.23 1.03 9.67
CA ILE A 16 -8.78 1.24 9.48
C ILE A 16 -7.97 0.29 10.36
N LYS A 17 -8.35 0.17 11.65
CA LYS A 17 -7.68 -0.72 12.59
C LYS A 17 -7.70 -2.18 12.14
N ASN A 18 -8.84 -2.65 11.63
CA ASN A 18 -9.02 -4.06 11.29
C ASN A 18 -8.51 -4.43 9.89
N THR A 19 -8.48 -3.46 8.95
CA THR A 19 -8.24 -3.74 7.54
C THR A 19 -6.90 -3.20 7.04
N ILE A 20 -6.43 -2.09 7.61
CA ILE A 20 -5.26 -1.37 7.11
C ILE A 20 -4.07 -1.53 8.05
N ILE A 21 -4.28 -1.43 9.38
CA ILE A 21 -3.19 -1.53 10.34
C ILE A 21 -2.73 -2.98 10.47
N THR A 22 -1.42 -3.18 10.33
CA THR A 22 -0.78 -4.49 10.45
C THR A 22 0.42 -4.39 11.39
N GLU A 23 0.52 -5.33 12.33
CA GLU A 23 1.70 -5.49 13.19
C GLU A 23 2.74 -6.38 12.51
N LYS A 24 4.01 -6.04 12.69
CA LYS A 24 5.15 -6.85 12.31
C LYS A 24 6.02 -7.15 13.51
N ILE A 25 6.40 -8.43 13.64
CA ILE A 25 7.28 -8.92 14.69
C ILE A 25 8.54 -9.47 14.02
N VAL A 26 9.70 -8.91 14.34
CA VAL A 26 11.00 -9.34 13.81
C VAL A 26 11.80 -9.98 14.96
N LYS A 27 12.05 -11.28 14.83
CA LYS A 27 12.92 -12.03 15.77
C LYS A 27 14.37 -11.92 15.32
N HIS A 28 15.26 -11.80 16.28
CA HIS A 28 16.71 -11.76 16.07
C HIS A 28 17.34 -13.05 16.58
N PRO A 29 18.35 -13.60 15.88
CA PRO A 29 19.04 -14.81 16.32
C PRO A 29 19.98 -14.61 17.51
N ASP A 30 20.36 -13.38 17.78
CA ASP A 30 21.37 -12.95 18.76
C ASP A 30 20.78 -12.39 20.07
N ARG A 31 19.45 -12.21 20.14
CA ARG A 31 18.76 -11.70 21.33
C ARG A 31 17.35 -12.30 21.49
N ALA A 32 16.88 -12.35 22.74
CA ALA A 32 15.57 -12.90 23.07
C ALA A 32 14.41 -11.96 22.68
N GLU A 33 14.64 -10.65 22.73
CA GLU A 33 13.66 -9.63 22.44
C GLU A 33 13.41 -9.52 20.93
N ALA A 34 12.14 -9.49 20.54
CA ALA A 34 11.71 -9.22 19.18
C ALA A 34 11.34 -7.75 19.00
N ASP A 35 11.72 -7.16 17.88
CA ASP A 35 11.20 -5.85 17.52
C ASP A 35 9.73 -5.96 17.08
N ARG A 36 8.91 -5.06 17.59
CA ARG A 36 7.48 -4.97 17.26
C ARG A 36 7.15 -3.57 16.79
N PHE A 37 6.54 -3.46 15.63
CA PHE A 37 6.11 -2.19 15.07
C PHE A 37 4.91 -2.39 14.13
N PHE A 38 4.18 -1.32 13.93
CA PHE A 38 3.02 -1.29 13.03
C PHE A 38 3.39 -0.59 11.72
N ASN A 39 2.69 -0.93 10.63
CA ASN A 39 2.80 -0.14 9.41
C ASN A 39 2.39 1.32 9.66
N TYR A 40 1.32 1.53 10.44
CA TYR A 40 0.87 2.82 10.94
C TYR A 40 0.48 2.69 12.42
N PRO A 41 1.00 3.52 13.33
CA PRO A 41 0.54 3.50 14.72
C PRO A 41 -0.88 4.04 14.81
N TYR A 42 -1.79 3.27 15.42
CA TYR A 42 -3.20 3.61 15.54
C TYR A 42 -3.44 5.00 16.13
N ALA A 43 -2.70 5.38 17.17
CA ALA A 43 -2.86 6.68 17.84
C ALA A 43 -2.59 7.88 16.91
N ALA A 44 -1.70 7.73 15.92
CA ALA A 44 -1.44 8.79 14.94
C ALA A 44 -2.62 8.95 13.97
N ILE A 45 -3.19 7.84 13.50
CA ILE A 45 -4.37 7.84 12.62
C ILE A 45 -5.60 8.38 13.37
N GLU A 46 -5.83 7.89 14.60
CA GLU A 46 -6.93 8.34 15.45
C GLU A 46 -6.91 9.85 15.63
N GLU A 47 -5.76 10.41 15.96
CA GLU A 47 -5.62 11.85 16.15
C GLU A 47 -5.81 12.63 14.84
N ALA A 48 -5.20 12.17 13.73
CA ALA A 48 -5.33 12.84 12.44
C ALA A 48 -6.79 12.81 11.92
N LEU A 49 -7.48 11.69 12.05
CA LEU A 49 -8.88 11.57 11.62
C LEU A 49 -9.84 12.34 12.54
N SER A 50 -9.61 12.31 13.85
CA SER A 50 -10.38 13.12 14.82
C SER A 50 -10.22 14.61 14.53
N ASN A 51 -9.01 15.06 14.22
CA ASN A 51 -8.74 16.45 13.81
C ASN A 51 -9.47 16.80 12.51
N ALA A 52 -9.49 15.94 11.52
CA ALA A 52 -10.23 16.14 10.28
C ALA A 52 -11.74 16.31 10.56
N VAL A 53 -12.33 15.47 11.39
CA VAL A 53 -13.73 15.57 11.82
C VAL A 53 -14.00 16.86 12.60
N TYR A 54 -13.09 17.26 13.47
CA TYR A 54 -13.21 18.43 14.32
C TYR A 54 -13.09 19.73 13.53
N HIS A 55 -12.27 19.77 12.48
CA HIS A 55 -11.98 20.99 11.73
C HIS A 55 -12.72 21.11 10.39
N ARG A 56 -13.35 20.04 9.90
CA ARG A 56 -14.16 20.09 8.68
C ARG A 56 -15.25 21.16 8.75
N ALA A 57 -15.53 21.83 7.64
CA ALA A 57 -16.75 22.61 7.47
C ALA A 57 -17.92 21.67 7.07
N TYR A 58 -19.02 21.74 7.83
CA TYR A 58 -20.18 20.89 7.60
C TYR A 58 -21.22 21.54 6.68
N ASP A 59 -21.00 22.77 6.27
CA ASP A 59 -21.76 23.54 5.28
C ASP A 59 -21.24 23.35 3.85
N VAL A 60 -20.08 22.71 3.68
CA VAL A 60 -19.56 22.31 2.37
C VAL A 60 -19.85 20.85 2.08
N ARG A 61 -19.96 20.49 0.78
CA ARG A 61 -20.34 19.14 0.36
C ARG A 61 -19.18 18.13 0.38
N GLU A 62 -17.95 18.63 0.29
CA GLU A 62 -16.75 17.80 0.23
C GLU A 62 -16.61 16.95 1.49
N PRO A 63 -16.53 15.60 1.34
CA PRO A 63 -16.36 14.72 2.47
C PRO A 63 -14.93 14.77 3.00
N ILE A 64 -14.71 14.22 4.21
CA ILE A 64 -13.37 13.81 4.62
C ILE A 64 -13.02 12.58 3.78
N GLU A 65 -11.86 12.60 3.15
CA GLU A 65 -11.34 11.48 2.38
C GLU A 65 -10.17 10.83 3.12
N VAL A 66 -10.16 9.50 3.16
CA VAL A 66 -9.02 8.72 3.60
C VAL A 66 -8.53 7.92 2.39
N ARG A 67 -7.34 8.27 1.91
CA ARG A 67 -6.68 7.61 0.78
C ARG A 67 -5.58 6.73 1.31
N VAL A 68 -5.61 5.45 0.94
CA VAL A 68 -4.58 4.48 1.31
C VAL A 68 -3.75 4.20 0.08
N GLU A 69 -2.53 4.71 0.09
CA GLU A 69 -1.55 4.51 -0.97
C GLU A 69 -0.56 3.41 -0.57
N HIS A 70 0.30 3.02 -1.48
CA HIS A 70 1.30 1.98 -1.25
C HIS A 70 2.26 2.32 -0.09
N ASP A 71 2.67 3.59 0.03
CA ASP A 71 3.69 4.07 0.95
C ASP A 71 3.17 4.98 2.06
N ARG A 72 1.88 5.34 2.01
CA ARG A 72 1.29 6.30 2.94
C ARG A 72 -0.22 6.17 3.06
N ILE A 73 -0.75 6.76 4.11
CA ILE A 73 -2.16 7.09 4.26
C ILE A 73 -2.32 8.60 4.29
N GLU A 74 -3.26 9.13 3.51
CA GLU A 74 -3.61 10.54 3.46
C GLU A 74 -5.01 10.75 4.02
N ILE A 75 -5.15 11.71 4.91
CA ILE A 75 -6.45 12.16 5.43
C ILE A 75 -6.64 13.59 4.96
N VAL A 76 -7.64 13.79 4.08
CA VAL A 76 -7.96 15.07 3.45
C VAL A 76 -9.25 15.62 4.04
N SER A 77 -9.24 16.87 4.43
CA SER A 77 -10.42 17.59 4.92
C SER A 77 -10.58 18.95 4.28
N PHE A 78 -11.83 19.44 4.23
CA PHE A 78 -12.21 20.69 3.57
C PHE A 78 -13.03 21.58 4.54
N PRO A 79 -12.80 22.90 4.43
CA PRO A 79 -11.65 23.58 3.87
C PRO A 79 -10.40 23.37 4.74
N GLY A 80 -9.30 23.99 4.38
CA GLY A 80 -8.07 23.99 5.15
C GLY A 80 -8.16 24.65 6.53
N PRO A 81 -7.05 24.76 7.24
CA PRO A 81 -6.99 25.32 8.59
C PRO A 81 -7.29 26.83 8.57
N ASP A 82 -7.40 27.42 9.77
CA ASP A 82 -7.52 28.88 9.91
C ASP A 82 -6.31 29.59 9.26
N ARG A 83 -6.52 30.77 8.69
CA ARG A 83 -5.49 31.55 7.98
C ARG A 83 -4.27 31.90 8.84
N SER A 84 -4.35 31.80 10.13
CA SER A 84 -3.18 31.96 11.02
C SER A 84 -2.23 30.76 11.04
N VAL A 85 -2.62 29.64 10.45
CA VAL A 85 -1.78 28.47 10.27
C VAL A 85 -0.97 28.65 8.99
N THR A 86 0.33 28.82 9.13
CA THR A 86 1.23 29.02 7.98
C THR A 86 1.80 27.69 7.50
N GLN A 87 2.20 27.63 6.22
CA GLN A 87 2.91 26.48 5.63
C GLN A 87 4.21 26.17 6.40
N GLU A 88 4.94 27.21 6.81
CA GLU A 88 6.16 27.05 7.60
C GLU A 88 5.85 26.47 8.99
N GLY A 89 4.77 26.92 9.63
CA GLY A 89 4.29 26.38 10.90
C GLY A 89 3.94 24.88 10.79
N LEU A 90 3.31 24.48 9.69
CA LEU A 90 3.01 23.07 9.42
C LEU A 90 4.27 22.22 9.21
N LYS A 91 5.23 22.70 8.40
CA LYS A 91 6.52 22.04 8.16
C LYS A 91 7.33 21.85 9.44
N ASN A 92 7.26 22.84 10.34
CA ASN A 92 7.97 22.81 11.62
C ASN A 92 7.16 22.19 12.78
N TYR A 93 5.94 21.71 12.50
CA TYR A 93 5.00 21.18 13.51
C TYR A 93 4.67 22.19 14.62
N ARG A 94 4.75 23.47 14.31
CA ARG A 94 4.52 24.61 15.23
C ARG A 94 3.29 25.39 14.82
N VAL A 95 2.14 24.92 15.28
CA VAL A 95 0.87 25.61 15.07
C VAL A 95 0.35 26.12 16.40
N SER A 96 0.37 27.43 16.58
CA SER A 96 -0.04 28.07 17.84
C SER A 96 -1.54 28.44 17.86
N ASN A 97 -2.27 28.09 16.82
CA ASN A 97 -3.66 28.48 16.67
C ASN A 97 -4.59 27.61 17.56
N ARG A 98 -5.47 28.30 18.29
CA ARG A 98 -6.52 27.68 19.12
C ARG A 98 -7.92 27.94 18.58
N ARG A 99 -8.05 28.31 17.31
CA ARG A 99 -9.35 28.54 16.67
C ARG A 99 -9.89 27.23 16.13
N TYR A 100 -10.93 26.76 16.76
CA TYR A 100 -11.60 25.52 16.38
C TYR A 100 -12.88 25.84 15.62
N ARG A 101 -13.03 25.29 14.41
CA ARG A 101 -14.23 25.53 13.60
C ARG A 101 -15.47 24.98 14.24
N ASN A 102 -15.41 23.76 14.75
CA ASN A 102 -16.56 23.05 15.32
C ASN A 102 -16.36 22.77 16.81
N ARG A 103 -16.26 23.81 17.63
CA ARG A 103 -15.97 23.66 19.06
C ARG A 103 -16.97 22.73 19.76
N ARG A 104 -18.28 22.84 19.48
CA ARG A 104 -19.31 21.98 20.08
C ARG A 104 -19.14 20.52 19.68
N ILE A 105 -18.73 20.22 18.43
CA ILE A 105 -18.43 18.85 17.99
C ILE A 105 -17.21 18.33 18.77
N GLY A 106 -16.18 19.14 18.95
CA GLY A 106 -15.03 18.76 19.75
C GLY A 106 -15.36 18.48 21.19
N ASP A 107 -16.16 19.32 21.83
CA ASP A 107 -16.63 19.11 23.20
C ASP A 107 -17.44 17.80 23.30
N PHE A 108 -18.33 17.56 22.34
CA PHE A 108 -19.12 16.32 22.27
C PHE A 108 -18.24 15.07 22.06
N LEU A 109 -17.27 15.11 21.14
CA LEU A 109 -16.35 13.99 20.91
C LEU A 109 -15.47 13.73 22.13
N LYS A 110 -15.12 14.77 22.88
CA LYS A 110 -14.37 14.66 24.14
C LYS A 110 -15.19 13.97 25.23
N GLU A 111 -16.45 14.33 25.42
CA GLU A 111 -17.36 13.65 26.35
C GLU A 111 -17.52 12.16 26.03
N LEU A 112 -17.42 11.81 24.73
CA LEU A 112 -17.42 10.41 24.26
C LEU A 112 -16.05 9.73 24.32
N HIS A 113 -15.02 10.40 24.85
CA HIS A 113 -13.61 9.93 24.89
C HIS A 113 -13.02 9.60 23.50
N LEU A 114 -13.52 10.25 22.45
CA LEU A 114 -13.02 10.10 21.08
C LEU A 114 -11.93 11.12 20.71
N THR A 115 -11.72 12.12 21.54
CA THR A 115 -10.63 13.12 21.42
C THR A 115 -10.30 13.71 22.79
N GLU A 116 -9.05 14.17 22.96
CA GLU A 116 -8.62 14.79 24.22
C GLU A 116 -8.84 16.31 24.27
N GLY A 117 -8.98 16.98 23.13
CA GLY A 117 -9.33 18.39 23.02
C GLY A 117 -8.33 19.38 23.63
N ARG A 118 -7.03 19.04 23.75
CA ARG A 118 -6.02 19.83 24.49
C ARG A 118 -4.98 20.53 23.61
N ASN A 119 -5.22 20.71 22.31
CA ASN A 119 -4.24 21.31 21.39
C ASN A 119 -2.87 20.56 21.37
N THR A 120 -2.88 19.26 21.55
CA THR A 120 -1.70 18.39 21.57
C THR A 120 -1.60 17.51 20.32
N GLY A 121 -2.48 17.72 19.32
CA GLY A 121 -2.67 16.82 18.19
C GLY A 121 -1.40 16.53 17.41
N PHE A 122 -0.67 17.57 16.97
CA PHE A 122 0.61 17.35 16.27
C PHE A 122 1.63 16.60 17.15
N LYS A 123 1.74 16.98 18.42
CA LYS A 123 2.67 16.32 19.33
C LYS A 123 2.28 14.86 19.58
N LYS A 124 1.00 14.55 19.68
CA LYS A 124 0.49 13.18 19.84
C LYS A 124 0.81 12.32 18.61
N ILE A 125 0.58 12.87 17.40
CA ILE A 125 0.94 12.21 16.15
C ILE A 125 2.44 11.94 16.09
N LEU A 126 3.27 12.96 16.33
CA LEU A 126 4.74 12.85 16.30
C LEU A 126 5.24 11.80 17.30
N ASN A 127 4.78 11.85 18.56
CA ASN A 127 5.18 10.91 19.59
C ASN A 127 4.79 9.47 19.23
N ALA A 128 3.59 9.26 18.67
CA ALA A 128 3.14 7.94 18.26
C ALA A 128 3.98 7.38 17.10
N LEU A 129 4.33 8.21 16.13
CA LEU A 129 5.18 7.83 15.00
C LEU A 129 6.62 7.55 15.47
N GLU A 130 7.19 8.40 16.34
CA GLU A 130 8.51 8.20 16.91
C GLU A 130 8.61 6.91 17.73
N ALA A 131 7.63 6.66 18.60
CA ALA A 131 7.58 5.44 19.39
C ALA A 131 7.45 4.16 18.53
N ASN A 132 6.85 4.27 17.34
CA ASN A 132 6.75 3.15 16.38
C ASN A 132 7.99 3.04 15.47
N GLY A 133 8.90 4.01 15.47
CA GLY A 133 10.01 4.09 14.51
C GLY A 133 9.57 4.44 13.08
N SER A 134 8.43 5.06 12.93
CA SER A 134 7.87 5.48 11.64
C SER A 134 8.46 6.80 11.15
N PRO A 135 8.46 7.08 9.84
CA PRO A 135 8.85 8.37 9.29
C PRO A 135 7.98 9.51 9.85
N LYS A 136 8.53 10.72 9.82
CA LYS A 136 7.79 11.92 10.22
C LYS A 136 6.61 12.18 9.27
N PRO A 137 5.48 12.69 9.79
CA PRO A 137 4.32 13.00 8.97
C PRO A 137 4.55 14.28 8.16
N GLU A 138 3.75 14.47 7.12
CA GLU A 138 3.64 15.73 6.41
C GLU A 138 2.24 16.31 6.58
N PHE A 139 2.19 17.64 6.72
CA PHE A 139 0.95 18.40 6.77
C PHE A 139 0.98 19.48 5.70
N GLU A 140 -0.09 19.54 4.91
CA GLU A 140 -0.16 20.44 3.75
C GLU A 140 -1.50 21.16 3.69
N THR A 141 -1.46 22.40 3.26
CA THR A 141 -2.59 23.19 2.80
C THR A 141 -2.13 24.08 1.66
N ASP A 142 -3.04 24.63 0.86
CA ASP A 142 -2.72 25.63 -0.15
C ASP A 142 -2.78 27.07 0.42
N ASP A 143 -2.34 28.06 -0.36
CA ASP A 143 -2.35 29.48 0.05
C ASP A 143 -3.76 30.01 0.33
N ASN A 144 -4.78 29.42 -0.29
CA ASN A 144 -6.18 29.76 -0.08
C ASN A 144 -6.80 29.04 1.11
N HIS A 145 -6.07 28.12 1.75
CA HIS A 145 -6.58 27.24 2.81
C HIS A 145 -7.85 26.49 2.39
N SER A 146 -7.87 25.99 1.15
CA SER A 146 -9.02 25.31 0.58
C SER A 146 -9.12 23.85 1.01
N TYR A 147 -8.02 23.23 1.41
CA TYR A 147 -7.95 21.86 1.93
C TYR A 147 -6.88 21.73 3.02
N PHE A 148 -6.92 20.63 3.74
CA PHE A 148 -5.86 20.19 4.64
C PHE A 148 -5.59 18.71 4.46
N ILE A 149 -4.32 18.35 4.27
CA ILE A 149 -3.87 16.96 4.14
C ILE A 149 -2.94 16.62 5.29
N SER A 150 -3.24 15.50 5.96
CA SER A 150 -2.31 14.82 6.87
C SER A 150 -1.80 13.57 6.18
N ARG A 151 -0.48 13.49 5.92
CA ARG A 151 0.20 12.32 5.34
C ARG A 151 0.96 11.59 6.42
N LEU A 152 0.65 10.32 6.62
CA LEU A 152 1.35 9.42 7.51
C LEU A 152 2.00 8.34 6.65
N PHE A 153 3.33 8.25 6.71
CA PHE A 153 4.09 7.29 5.90
C PHE A 153 4.15 5.93 6.57
N VAL A 154 4.16 4.89 5.75
CA VAL A 154 4.30 3.52 6.22
C VAL A 154 5.67 3.33 6.87
N HIS A 155 5.74 2.52 7.92
CA HIS A 155 7.00 2.17 8.56
C HIS A 155 7.93 1.45 7.56
N GLU A 156 9.19 1.88 7.45
CA GLU A 156 10.17 1.38 6.47
C GLU A 156 10.34 -0.15 6.47
N GLY A 157 10.13 -0.77 7.62
CA GLY A 157 10.20 -2.23 7.76
C GLY A 157 9.18 -2.99 6.90
N PHE A 158 8.08 -2.34 6.46
CA PHE A 158 7.10 -2.93 5.54
C PHE A 158 7.51 -2.74 4.08
N LEU A 159 8.10 -1.60 3.70
CA LEU A 159 8.54 -1.33 2.31
C LEU A 159 9.71 -2.23 1.87
N LYS A 160 10.65 -2.51 2.77
CA LYS A 160 11.85 -3.32 2.46
C LYS A 160 11.54 -4.76 2.05
N GLU A 161 10.40 -5.31 2.45
CA GLU A 161 10.00 -6.67 2.03
C GLU A 161 9.32 -6.72 0.68
N GLU A 162 8.56 -5.71 0.32
CA GLU A 162 7.94 -5.64 -1.01
C GLU A 162 9.00 -5.48 -2.09
N THR A 163 10.03 -4.67 -1.83
CA THR A 163 11.20 -4.55 -2.74
C THR A 163 11.92 -5.89 -2.87
N LYS A 164 12.09 -6.66 -1.77
CA LYS A 164 12.69 -8.01 -1.82
C LYS A 164 11.78 -9.04 -2.48
N ARG A 165 10.48 -8.94 -2.34
CA ARG A 165 9.50 -9.81 -3.03
C ARG A 165 9.42 -9.48 -4.51
N SER A 166 9.39 -8.21 -4.88
CA SER A 166 9.42 -7.74 -6.27
C SER A 166 10.72 -8.10 -6.97
N GLN A 167 11.88 -7.93 -6.32
CA GLN A 167 13.18 -8.34 -6.86
C GLN A 167 13.31 -9.86 -6.95
N LYS A 168 12.88 -10.64 -5.95
CA LYS A 168 12.86 -12.10 -6.03
C LYS A 168 11.86 -12.64 -7.05
N GLY A 169 10.75 -11.97 -7.29
CA GLY A 169 9.80 -12.27 -8.37
C GLY A 169 10.38 -11.92 -9.73
N ALA A 170 10.94 -10.73 -9.88
CA ALA A 170 11.52 -10.24 -11.13
C ALA A 170 12.81 -10.97 -11.55
N GLU A 171 13.65 -11.43 -10.60
CA GLU A 171 14.85 -12.21 -10.91
C GLU A 171 14.58 -13.70 -11.19
N LYS A 172 13.51 -14.26 -10.65
CA LYS A 172 13.19 -15.70 -10.83
C LYS A 172 12.32 -16.00 -12.05
N GLU A 173 11.44 -15.10 -12.50
CA GLU A 173 10.57 -15.37 -13.67
C GLU A 173 11.29 -15.24 -15.01
N PRO A 174 12.07 -14.19 -15.32
CA PRO A 174 12.71 -14.10 -16.64
C PRO A 174 13.78 -15.17 -16.84
N LYS A 175 14.61 -15.52 -15.84
CA LYS A 175 15.61 -16.59 -15.95
C LYS A 175 14.97 -17.98 -16.13
N LYS A 176 13.96 -18.31 -15.35
CA LYS A 176 13.21 -19.57 -15.50
C LYS A 176 12.40 -19.63 -16.80
N GLY A 177 11.91 -18.50 -17.30
CA GLY A 177 11.20 -18.41 -18.57
C GLY A 177 12.11 -18.68 -19.76
N ALA A 178 13.28 -18.05 -19.82
CA ALA A 178 14.28 -18.23 -20.85
C ALA A 178 14.88 -19.65 -20.84
N GLU A 179 15.14 -20.20 -19.66
CA GLU A 179 15.63 -21.57 -19.47
C GLU A 179 14.60 -22.60 -19.98
N ARG A 180 13.33 -22.45 -19.63
CA ARG A 180 12.24 -23.31 -20.12
C ARG A 180 12.08 -23.23 -21.65
N LYS A 181 12.15 -22.05 -22.25
CA LYS A 181 12.09 -21.89 -23.69
C LYS A 181 13.22 -22.63 -24.38
N ARG A 182 14.44 -22.50 -23.86
CA ARG A 182 15.61 -23.22 -24.39
C ARG A 182 15.47 -24.73 -24.25
N ASP A 183 15.00 -25.22 -23.12
CA ASP A 183 14.79 -26.66 -22.91
C ASP A 183 13.72 -27.21 -23.82
N ILE A 184 12.63 -26.50 -24.07
CA ILE A 184 11.60 -26.87 -25.04
C ILE A 184 12.15 -26.90 -26.46
N LEU A 185 12.94 -25.91 -26.88
CA LEU A 185 13.56 -25.88 -28.20
C LEU A 185 14.50 -27.09 -28.37
N ASN A 186 15.37 -27.37 -27.42
CA ASN A 186 16.29 -28.52 -27.44
C ASN A 186 15.52 -29.85 -27.62
N GLN A 187 14.46 -30.05 -26.83
CA GLN A 187 13.63 -31.27 -26.93
C GLN A 187 12.92 -31.39 -28.27
N LEU A 188 12.48 -30.27 -28.86
CA LEU A 188 11.82 -30.26 -30.16
C LEU A 188 12.81 -30.34 -31.35
N GLU A 189 14.08 -29.94 -31.16
CA GLU A 189 15.16 -30.22 -32.12
C GLU A 189 15.50 -31.73 -32.15
N GLU A 190 15.55 -32.40 -31.00
CA GLU A 190 15.80 -33.83 -30.89
C GLU A 190 14.61 -34.66 -31.39
N ASN A 191 13.40 -34.24 -31.11
CA ASN A 191 12.17 -34.93 -31.54
C ASN A 191 11.09 -33.93 -32.01
N SER A 192 11.07 -33.64 -33.28
CA SER A 192 10.16 -32.68 -33.91
C SER A 192 8.68 -33.09 -33.87
N THR A 193 8.36 -34.34 -33.56
CA THR A 193 6.99 -34.83 -33.46
C THR A 193 6.47 -34.91 -32.02
N MET A 194 7.30 -34.50 -31.06
CA MET A 194 6.94 -34.56 -29.63
C MET A 194 5.67 -33.79 -29.33
N THR A 195 4.78 -34.40 -28.56
CA THR A 195 3.53 -33.80 -28.15
C THR A 195 3.70 -32.88 -26.92
N GLN A 196 2.75 -31.99 -26.67
CA GLN A 196 2.77 -31.20 -25.43
C GLN A 196 2.77 -32.07 -24.17
N THR A 197 2.12 -33.21 -24.20
CA THR A 197 2.13 -34.19 -23.10
C THR A 197 3.51 -34.79 -22.91
N GLY A 198 4.20 -35.15 -23.98
CA GLY A 198 5.57 -35.67 -23.92
C GLY A 198 6.55 -34.60 -23.37
N LEU A 199 6.38 -33.36 -23.75
CA LEU A 199 7.18 -32.25 -23.18
C LEU A 199 6.91 -32.06 -21.67
N MET A 200 5.67 -32.27 -21.22
CA MET A 200 5.33 -32.22 -19.79
C MET A 200 6.06 -33.32 -19.00
N GLU A 201 6.08 -34.56 -19.53
CA GLU A 201 6.72 -35.71 -18.90
C GLU A 201 8.25 -35.55 -18.83
N VAL A 202 8.86 -35.12 -19.93
CA VAL A 202 10.33 -34.99 -20.00
C VAL A 202 10.84 -33.81 -19.21
N LEU A 203 10.14 -32.65 -19.24
CA LEU A 203 10.61 -31.41 -18.61
C LEU A 203 10.03 -31.19 -17.20
N GLY A 204 9.10 -32.01 -16.74
CA GLY A 204 8.44 -31.86 -15.43
C GLY A 204 7.62 -30.56 -15.32
N LEU A 205 7.15 -30.02 -16.46
CA LEU A 205 6.42 -28.76 -16.51
C LEU A 205 4.92 -28.97 -16.59
N THR A 206 4.14 -28.06 -16.03
CA THR A 206 2.68 -28.08 -16.13
C THR A 206 2.22 -27.72 -17.55
N ARG A 207 1.04 -28.21 -17.93
CA ARG A 207 0.42 -27.92 -19.24
C ARG A 207 0.35 -26.42 -19.54
N LYS A 208 -0.01 -25.61 -18.54
CA LYS A 208 -0.09 -24.15 -18.65
C LYS A 208 1.26 -23.51 -18.95
N GLN A 209 2.33 -24.02 -18.34
CA GLN A 209 3.71 -23.52 -18.57
C GLN A 209 4.21 -23.88 -19.96
N ILE A 210 3.95 -25.10 -20.45
CA ILE A 210 4.30 -25.54 -21.80
C ILE A 210 3.56 -24.71 -22.86
N GLN A 211 2.23 -24.57 -22.70
CA GLN A 211 1.42 -23.80 -23.66
C GLN A 211 1.84 -22.33 -23.74
N LYS A 212 2.14 -21.70 -22.60
CA LYS A 212 2.62 -20.33 -22.54
C LYS A 212 3.96 -20.20 -23.26
N ALA A 213 4.92 -21.07 -22.96
CA ALA A 213 6.25 -21.02 -23.57
C ALA A 213 6.22 -21.29 -25.10
N ILE A 214 5.42 -22.27 -25.56
CA ILE A 214 5.24 -22.54 -27.01
C ILE A 214 4.63 -21.33 -27.70
N LYS A 215 3.63 -20.68 -27.12
CA LYS A 215 2.99 -19.49 -27.69
C LYS A 215 4.01 -18.35 -27.83
N GLU A 216 4.79 -18.08 -26.78
CA GLU A 216 5.83 -17.04 -26.81
C GLU A 216 6.92 -17.37 -27.86
N LEU A 217 7.37 -18.62 -27.97
CA LEU A 217 8.35 -19.04 -29.00
C LEU A 217 7.81 -18.92 -30.43
N GLN A 218 6.50 -19.11 -30.62
CA GLN A 218 5.85 -18.89 -31.91
C GLN A 218 5.74 -17.38 -32.24
N GLU A 219 5.41 -16.54 -31.26
CA GLU A 219 5.36 -15.09 -31.40
C GLU A 219 6.75 -14.49 -31.69
N GLU A 220 7.80 -15.07 -31.09
CA GLU A 220 9.20 -14.71 -31.35
C GLU A 220 9.73 -15.26 -32.68
N GLY A 221 8.94 -16.08 -33.40
CA GLY A 221 9.33 -16.67 -34.68
C GLY A 221 10.35 -17.79 -34.58
N LEU A 222 10.71 -18.22 -33.37
CA LEU A 222 11.70 -19.28 -33.12
C LEU A 222 11.12 -20.71 -33.25
N LEU A 223 9.81 -20.86 -33.21
CA LEU A 223 9.14 -22.14 -33.32
C LEU A 223 7.94 -22.03 -34.27
N VAL A 224 7.86 -22.94 -35.23
CA VAL A 224 6.73 -23.02 -36.18
C VAL A 224 6.18 -24.45 -36.20
N ARG A 225 4.87 -24.57 -36.31
CA ARG A 225 4.25 -25.89 -36.48
C ARG A 225 3.85 -26.09 -37.92
N GLU A 226 4.32 -27.15 -38.54
CA GLU A 226 3.95 -27.57 -39.88
C GLU A 226 3.04 -28.78 -39.84
N GLY A 227 1.92 -28.75 -40.57
CA GLY A 227 0.93 -29.81 -40.62
C GLY A 227 -0.24 -29.69 -39.64
N SER A 228 -1.03 -30.78 -39.53
CA SER A 228 -2.23 -30.79 -38.67
C SER A 228 -1.93 -30.98 -37.20
N ASN A 229 -2.95 -30.75 -36.34
CA ASN A 229 -2.84 -30.95 -34.90
C ASN A 229 -2.54 -32.41 -34.50
N ARG A 230 -2.85 -33.39 -35.34
CA ARG A 230 -2.61 -34.83 -35.08
C ARG A 230 -1.28 -35.35 -35.62
N ASN A 231 -0.87 -34.88 -36.82
CA ASN A 231 0.32 -35.41 -37.52
C ASN A 231 1.32 -34.30 -37.91
N GLY A 232 1.28 -33.15 -37.22
CA GLY A 232 2.18 -32.05 -37.48
C GLY A 232 3.49 -32.18 -36.75
N ARG A 233 4.54 -31.57 -37.31
CA ARG A 233 5.88 -31.48 -36.70
C ARG A 233 6.22 -30.04 -36.29
N TRP A 234 7.11 -29.92 -35.34
CA TRP A 234 7.67 -28.66 -34.92
C TRP A 234 8.94 -28.35 -35.69
N ILE A 235 9.07 -27.14 -36.14
CA ILE A 235 10.27 -26.62 -36.80
C ILE A 235 10.87 -25.55 -35.92
N VAL A 236 12.07 -25.79 -35.41
CA VAL A 236 12.87 -24.82 -34.70
C VAL A 236 13.61 -23.98 -35.72
N LYS A 237 13.44 -22.67 -35.68
CA LYS A 237 14.17 -21.72 -36.51
C LYS A 237 15.34 -21.18 -35.72
N LYS A 238 16.51 -21.19 -36.35
CA LYS A 238 17.75 -20.57 -35.83
C LYS A 238 17.80 -19.10 -36.13
#